data_733e8a70f21c33cb859300430d3d2fca
#
_entry.id   733e8a70f21c33cb859300430d3d2fca
#
_cell.length_a   1.000
_cell.length_b   1.000
_cell.length_c   1.000
_cell.angle_alpha   90.00
_cell.angle_beta   90.00
_cell.angle_gamma   90.00
#
_symmetry.space_group_name_H-M   'P 1'
#
loop_
_entity.id
_entity.type
_entity.pdbx_description
1 polymer ?
#
loop_
_entity_poly.entity_id
_entity_poly.type
_entity_poly.pdbx_seq_one_letter_code
_entity_poly.pdbx_strand_id
1 'polypeptide(L)'
;MNKNIFNDEIDKLKEMLIELNKINIKGIFFYDLAILNIKQELNLDVDLVWDQSHMVNNYRTCDYYYNEGVKYALLGKEITLEEIKEIVEKSKITSMVEVVSTPAIAYSKRKLLTNYYKSINKDKKDTLEILEKVSNKYYIVKESNNGTSFYTKDIMNGTSIIKDLYSVKTPYIIMREEGIPDFNELVNDTYTYIENECKDNDYIEKYKKLGDNTNFFFKETMYKVK
;
A
#
# COMPACT_ATOMS: atom_id res chain seq x y z
N MET A 1 -6.56 7.30 -4.63
CA MET A 1 -6.61 8.16 -5.82
C MET A 1 -5.51 7.81 -6.81
N ASN A 2 -5.56 8.33 -8.05
CA ASN A 2 -4.63 7.95 -9.12
C ASN A 2 -3.19 8.25 -8.78
N LYS A 3 -2.29 7.36 -9.22
CA LYS A 3 -0.86 7.47 -8.93
C LYS A 3 -0.18 8.63 -9.65
N ASN A 4 -0.61 8.97 -10.86
CA ASN A 4 -0.03 10.07 -11.65
C ASN A 4 -1.16 10.92 -12.21
N ILE A 5 -1.10 12.22 -11.99
CA ILE A 5 -2.08 13.21 -12.44
C ILE A 5 -1.42 14.09 -13.49
N PHE A 6 -2.03 14.23 -14.65
CA PHE A 6 -1.56 15.10 -15.72
C PHE A 6 -2.25 16.47 -15.67
N ASN A 7 -1.64 17.46 -16.32
CA ASN A 7 -2.14 18.84 -16.28
C ASN A 7 -3.60 18.98 -16.73
N ASP A 8 -4.02 18.20 -17.71
CA ASP A 8 -5.40 18.18 -18.23
C ASP A 8 -6.41 17.49 -17.27
N GLU A 9 -5.94 16.82 -16.23
CA GLU A 9 -6.75 16.17 -15.20
C GLU A 9 -6.96 17.06 -13.95
N ILE A 10 -6.24 18.20 -13.82
CA ILE A 10 -6.20 19.03 -12.60
C ILE A 10 -7.56 19.64 -12.27
N ASP A 11 -8.25 20.24 -13.23
CA ASP A 11 -9.54 20.90 -12.97
C ASP A 11 -10.58 19.89 -12.51
N LYS A 12 -10.65 18.74 -13.18
CA LYS A 12 -11.52 17.64 -12.77
C LYS A 12 -11.19 17.11 -11.39
N LEU A 13 -9.89 17.06 -11.04
CA LEU A 13 -9.45 16.65 -9.70
C LEU A 13 -9.91 17.66 -8.65
N LYS A 14 -9.82 18.98 -8.91
CA LYS A 14 -10.31 20.02 -8.01
C LYS A 14 -11.80 19.86 -7.75
N GLU A 15 -12.61 19.73 -8.79
CA GLU A 15 -14.05 19.49 -8.68
C GLU A 15 -14.36 18.26 -7.81
N MET A 16 -13.67 17.14 -8.07
CA MET A 16 -13.87 15.92 -7.31
C MET A 16 -13.49 16.07 -5.83
N LEU A 17 -12.41 16.77 -5.51
CA LEU A 17 -11.99 17.00 -4.13
C LEU A 17 -13.00 17.91 -3.38
N ILE A 18 -13.56 18.91 -4.04
CA ILE A 18 -14.62 19.75 -3.49
C ILE A 18 -15.87 18.90 -3.16
N GLU A 19 -16.29 18.02 -4.07
CA GLU A 19 -17.45 17.16 -3.82
C GLU A 19 -17.19 16.17 -2.69
N LEU A 20 -16.00 15.57 -2.63
CA LEU A 20 -15.61 14.69 -1.54
C LEU A 20 -15.59 15.42 -0.18
N ASN A 21 -15.15 16.67 -0.16
CA ASN A 21 -15.17 17.48 1.06
C ASN A 21 -16.60 17.75 1.55
N LYS A 22 -17.57 17.97 0.63
CA LYS A 22 -18.98 18.21 0.98
C LYS A 22 -19.64 17.01 1.66
N ILE A 23 -19.29 15.79 1.28
CA ILE A 23 -19.83 14.56 1.88
C ILE A 23 -19.09 14.13 3.15
N ASN A 24 -18.19 14.97 3.63
CA ASN A 24 -17.46 14.81 4.90
C ASN A 24 -16.77 13.46 5.05
N ILE A 25 -16.04 13.02 4.02
CA ILE A 25 -15.19 11.81 4.11
C ILE A 25 -14.04 12.07 5.09
N LYS A 26 -13.64 11.05 5.84
CA LYS A 26 -12.57 11.19 6.84
C LYS A 26 -11.19 11.42 6.24
N GLY A 27 -10.89 10.79 5.10
CA GLY A 27 -9.56 10.92 4.52
C GLY A 27 -9.43 10.36 3.11
N ILE A 28 -8.35 10.77 2.43
CA ILE A 28 -8.04 10.38 1.06
C ILE A 28 -6.61 9.83 1.02
N PHE A 29 -6.47 8.60 0.56
CA PHE A 29 -5.15 8.08 0.17
C PHE A 29 -4.68 8.81 -1.09
N PHE A 30 -3.50 9.41 -1.05
CA PHE A 30 -2.93 10.11 -2.19
C PHE A 30 -1.52 9.62 -2.50
N TYR A 31 -1.20 9.66 -3.79
CA TYR A 31 0.12 9.35 -4.33
C TYR A 31 0.77 10.60 -4.94
N ASP A 32 0.01 11.34 -5.73
CA ASP A 32 0.47 12.54 -6.42
C ASP A 32 0.33 13.79 -5.53
N LEU A 33 1.40 14.57 -5.44
CA LEU A 33 1.44 15.80 -4.63
C LEU A 33 0.45 16.88 -5.04
N ALA A 34 -0.08 16.81 -6.26
CA ALA A 34 -1.13 17.73 -6.71
C ALA A 34 -2.33 17.73 -5.74
N ILE A 35 -2.64 16.58 -5.12
CA ILE A 35 -3.75 16.47 -4.15
C ILE A 35 -3.47 17.30 -2.89
N LEU A 36 -2.24 17.24 -2.37
CA LEU A 36 -1.83 18.04 -1.21
C LEU A 36 -1.91 19.54 -1.52
N ASN A 37 -1.36 19.95 -2.66
CA ASN A 37 -1.40 21.36 -3.09
C ASN A 37 -2.83 21.87 -3.28
N ILE A 38 -3.71 21.10 -3.93
CA ILE A 38 -5.11 21.48 -4.13
C ILE A 38 -5.84 21.56 -2.80
N LYS A 39 -5.61 20.62 -1.88
CA LYS A 39 -6.18 20.69 -0.53
C LYS A 39 -5.81 21.99 0.17
N GLN A 40 -4.53 22.38 0.11
CA GLN A 40 -4.04 23.63 0.72
C GLN A 40 -4.61 24.86 0.00
N GLU A 41 -4.61 24.89 -1.34
CA GLU A 41 -5.15 25.99 -2.16
C GLU A 41 -6.62 26.25 -1.86
N LEU A 42 -7.42 25.19 -1.74
CA LEU A 42 -8.87 25.27 -1.54
C LEU A 42 -9.29 25.21 -0.07
N ASN A 43 -8.35 25.10 0.85
CA ASN A 43 -8.56 24.96 2.30
C ASN A 43 -9.61 23.87 2.64
N LEU A 44 -9.46 22.67 2.05
CA LEU A 44 -10.40 21.58 2.25
C LEU A 44 -10.18 20.90 3.61
N ASP A 45 -11.29 20.58 4.30
CA ASP A 45 -11.28 19.87 5.58
C ASP A 45 -11.38 18.35 5.36
N VAL A 46 -10.33 17.77 4.81
CA VAL A 46 -10.21 16.32 4.61
C VAL A 46 -8.82 15.87 5.00
N ASP A 47 -8.73 14.79 5.74
CA ASP A 47 -7.42 14.24 6.10
C ASP A 47 -6.76 13.56 4.90
N LEU A 48 -5.44 13.70 4.80
CA LEU A 48 -4.66 13.04 3.77
C LEU A 48 -3.83 11.89 4.35
N VAL A 49 -3.83 10.77 3.62
CA VAL A 49 -2.99 9.60 3.87
C VAL A 49 -1.95 9.53 2.75
N TRP A 50 -0.69 9.76 3.08
CA TRP A 50 0.39 9.66 2.10
C TRP A 50 0.70 8.20 1.76
N ASP A 51 0.50 7.80 0.49
CA ASP A 51 0.67 6.44 -0.03
C ASP A 51 1.55 6.45 -1.28
N GLN A 52 2.83 6.77 -1.10
CA GLN A 52 3.84 6.66 -2.15
C GLN A 52 4.77 5.48 -1.87
N SER A 53 4.30 4.29 -2.04
CA SER A 53 4.86 2.97 -1.72
C SER A 53 6.39 2.85 -1.59
N HIS A 54 7.16 3.56 -2.42
CA HIS A 54 8.63 3.50 -2.45
C HIS A 54 9.32 4.67 -1.72
N MET A 55 8.57 5.63 -1.19
CA MET A 55 9.12 6.87 -0.63
C MET A 55 8.83 7.03 0.86
N VAL A 56 7.92 6.24 1.43
CA VAL A 56 7.52 6.34 2.84
C VAL A 56 8.41 5.44 3.69
N ASN A 57 9.72 5.71 3.70
CA ASN A 57 10.73 4.77 4.18
C ASN A 57 11.55 5.29 5.36
N ASN A 58 11.31 6.50 5.86
CA ASN A 58 12.03 7.03 7.01
C ASN A 58 11.24 8.14 7.74
N TYR A 59 11.52 8.29 9.03
CA TYR A 59 10.81 9.24 9.88
C TYR A 59 11.01 10.71 9.48
N ARG A 60 12.15 11.09 8.89
CA ARG A 60 12.42 12.48 8.45
C ARG A 60 11.49 12.91 7.32
N THR A 61 11.30 12.04 6.34
CA THR A 61 10.36 12.31 5.25
C THR A 61 8.92 12.31 5.76
N CYS A 62 8.58 11.42 6.68
CA CYS A 62 7.28 11.42 7.36
C CYS A 62 7.02 12.73 8.11
N ASP A 63 8.00 13.24 8.85
CA ASP A 63 7.89 14.52 9.57
C ASP A 63 7.76 15.73 8.63
N TYR A 64 8.43 15.69 7.46
CA TYR A 64 8.25 16.72 6.44
C TYR A 64 6.78 16.79 6.00
N TYR A 65 6.19 15.65 5.61
CA TYR A 65 4.78 15.63 5.19
C TYR A 65 3.81 15.97 6.32
N TYR A 66 4.14 15.58 7.56
CA TYR A 66 3.36 15.99 8.73
C TYR A 66 3.33 17.53 8.86
N ASN A 67 4.46 18.19 8.70
CA ASN A 67 4.55 19.65 8.75
C ASN A 67 3.80 20.34 7.60
N GLU A 68 3.65 19.64 6.45
CA GLU A 68 2.82 20.08 5.32
C GLU A 68 1.31 19.80 5.54
N GLY A 69 0.91 19.30 6.71
CA GLY A 69 -0.50 19.05 7.07
C GLY A 69 -1.03 17.66 6.69
N VAL A 70 -0.15 16.71 6.39
CA VAL A 70 -0.52 15.30 6.16
C VAL A 70 -0.50 14.57 7.51
N LYS A 71 -1.64 14.02 7.94
CA LYS A 71 -1.74 13.36 9.24
C LYS A 71 -1.30 11.90 9.24
N TYR A 72 -1.45 11.20 8.13
CA TYR A 72 -1.28 9.75 8.03
C TYR A 72 -0.33 9.38 6.91
N ALA A 73 0.42 8.29 7.08
CA ALA A 73 1.26 7.71 6.05
C ALA A 73 1.16 6.18 6.03
N LEU A 74 0.94 5.61 4.85
CA LEU A 74 1.08 4.18 4.63
C LEU A 74 2.55 3.89 4.35
N LEU A 75 3.22 3.19 5.28
CA LEU A 75 4.65 2.92 5.20
C LEU A 75 5.00 2.04 4.01
N GLY A 76 6.20 2.24 3.49
CA GLY A 76 6.73 1.47 2.36
C GLY A 76 6.86 -0.01 2.69
N LYS A 77 6.69 -0.86 1.66
CA LYS A 77 6.74 -2.33 1.80
C LYS A 77 8.16 -2.90 1.69
N GLU A 78 9.15 -2.04 1.46
CA GLU A 78 10.55 -2.43 1.23
C GLU A 78 11.43 -2.21 2.47
N ILE A 79 10.83 -1.71 3.56
CA ILE A 79 11.52 -1.46 4.82
C ILE A 79 11.41 -2.64 5.78
N THR A 80 12.40 -2.77 6.65
CA THR A 80 12.44 -3.82 7.66
C THR A 80 11.50 -3.53 8.83
N LEU A 81 11.22 -4.54 9.63
CA LEU A 81 10.43 -4.38 10.86
C LEU A 81 11.06 -3.34 11.82
N GLU A 82 12.38 -3.34 11.94
CA GLU A 82 13.09 -2.39 12.81
C GLU A 82 12.97 -0.95 12.29
N GLU A 83 13.03 -0.74 10.98
CA GLU A 83 12.79 0.58 10.36
C GLU A 83 11.33 1.03 10.56
N ILE A 84 10.36 0.10 10.46
CA ILE A 84 8.95 0.40 10.79
C ILE A 84 8.83 0.88 12.24
N LYS A 85 9.41 0.14 13.20
CA LYS A 85 9.41 0.51 14.61
C LYS A 85 10.04 1.89 14.82
N GLU A 86 11.17 2.15 14.20
CA GLU A 86 11.86 3.44 14.28
C GLU A 86 11.00 4.61 13.78
N ILE A 87 10.28 4.42 12.65
CA ILE A 87 9.36 5.44 12.11
C ILE A 87 8.20 5.68 13.08
N VAL A 88 7.57 4.61 13.60
CA VAL A 88 6.45 4.72 14.53
C VAL A 88 6.85 5.45 15.81
N GLU A 89 8.06 5.21 16.32
CA GLU A 89 8.55 5.82 17.55
C GLU A 89 9.00 7.28 17.38
N LYS A 90 9.61 7.61 16.23
CA LYS A 90 10.27 8.91 16.04
C LYS A 90 9.45 9.93 15.26
N SER A 91 8.53 9.48 14.40
CA SER A 91 7.74 10.39 13.57
C SER A 91 6.49 10.88 14.27
N LYS A 92 6.09 12.12 13.95
CA LYS A 92 4.82 12.70 14.38
C LYS A 92 3.64 12.24 13.52
N ILE A 93 3.90 11.71 12.33
CA ILE A 93 2.86 11.24 11.42
C ILE A 93 2.23 9.95 11.98
N THR A 94 0.93 9.79 11.82
CA THR A 94 0.25 8.55 12.19
C THR A 94 0.54 7.47 11.16
N SER A 95 1.34 6.48 11.52
CA SER A 95 1.76 5.41 10.62
C SER A 95 0.68 4.36 10.41
N MET A 96 0.53 3.91 9.17
CA MET A 96 -0.25 2.75 8.76
C MET A 96 0.69 1.70 8.18
N VAL A 97 0.53 0.44 8.56
CA VAL A 97 1.37 -0.67 8.08
C VAL A 97 0.52 -1.69 7.35
N GLU A 98 0.82 -1.93 6.08
CA GLU A 98 0.15 -2.97 5.30
C GLU A 98 0.79 -4.32 5.62
N VAL A 99 0.03 -5.23 6.21
CA VAL A 99 0.55 -6.52 6.71
C VAL A 99 0.13 -7.70 5.85
N VAL A 100 -1.03 -7.65 5.17
CA VAL A 100 -1.46 -8.71 4.26
C VAL A 100 -1.96 -8.11 2.96
N SER A 101 -1.36 -8.52 1.84
CA SER A 101 -1.78 -8.11 0.49
C SER A 101 -1.09 -8.91 -0.60
N THR A 102 -1.50 -8.70 -1.85
CA THR A 102 -0.71 -8.98 -3.05
C THR A 102 -0.07 -7.66 -3.53
N PRO A 103 1.20 -7.40 -3.20
CA PRO A 103 1.79 -6.08 -3.43
C PRO A 103 1.86 -5.69 -4.91
N ALA A 104 1.47 -4.45 -5.23
CA ALA A 104 1.80 -3.85 -6.51
C ALA A 104 3.28 -3.45 -6.51
N ILE A 105 4.03 -3.93 -7.50
CA ILE A 105 5.48 -3.71 -7.63
C ILE A 105 5.84 -2.69 -8.69
N ALA A 106 4.95 -2.46 -9.67
CA ALA A 106 5.16 -1.49 -10.73
C ALA A 106 3.84 -0.94 -11.25
N TYR A 107 3.90 0.27 -11.80
CA TYR A 107 2.76 0.94 -12.42
C TYR A 107 3.21 1.71 -13.66
N SER A 108 2.36 1.69 -14.71
CA SER A 108 2.51 2.50 -15.90
C SER A 108 1.18 3.12 -16.30
N LYS A 109 1.15 4.42 -16.58
CA LYS A 109 -0.03 5.08 -17.17
C LYS A 109 -0.37 4.53 -18.58
N ARG A 110 0.56 3.82 -19.22
CA ARG A 110 0.37 3.22 -20.56
C ARG A 110 -0.57 2.03 -20.52
N LYS A 111 -1.32 1.83 -21.60
CA LYS A 111 -2.18 0.67 -21.85
C LYS A 111 -1.34 -0.51 -22.38
N LEU A 112 -0.56 -1.15 -21.51
CA LEU A 112 0.43 -2.14 -21.93
C LEU A 112 -0.22 -3.42 -22.45
N LEU A 113 -1.28 -3.93 -21.80
CA LEU A 113 -2.00 -5.11 -22.27
C LEU A 113 -2.74 -4.85 -23.59
N THR A 114 -3.39 -3.69 -23.71
CA THR A 114 -4.01 -3.28 -24.98
C THR A 114 -3.00 -3.29 -26.12
N ASN A 115 -1.83 -2.69 -25.92
CA ASN A 115 -0.79 -2.63 -26.95
C ASN A 115 -0.20 -4.01 -27.24
N TYR A 116 0.01 -4.83 -26.21
CA TYR A 116 0.49 -6.20 -26.38
C TYR A 116 -0.48 -7.06 -27.20
N TYR A 117 -1.75 -7.10 -26.83
CA TYR A 117 -2.74 -7.91 -27.54
C TYR A 117 -2.95 -7.43 -28.98
N LYS A 118 -2.89 -6.13 -29.21
CA LYS A 118 -2.92 -5.55 -30.56
C LYS A 118 -1.71 -6.01 -31.38
N SER A 119 -0.51 -6.06 -30.81
CA SER A 119 0.71 -6.47 -31.53
C SER A 119 0.72 -7.94 -31.94
N ILE A 120 0.00 -8.80 -31.21
CA ILE A 120 -0.10 -10.24 -31.53
C ILE A 120 -1.44 -10.59 -32.22
N ASN A 121 -2.24 -9.59 -32.55
CA ASN A 121 -3.55 -9.73 -33.23
C ASN A 121 -4.50 -10.70 -32.47
N LYS A 122 -4.64 -10.52 -31.14
CA LYS A 122 -5.53 -11.30 -30.29
C LYS A 122 -6.49 -10.39 -29.52
N ASP A 123 -7.60 -10.97 -29.09
CA ASP A 123 -8.57 -10.28 -28.24
C ASP A 123 -7.93 -9.89 -26.91
N LYS A 124 -8.19 -8.64 -26.48
CA LYS A 124 -7.67 -8.08 -25.27
C LYS A 124 -8.22 -8.81 -24.03
N LYS A 125 -7.33 -9.06 -23.06
CA LYS A 125 -7.68 -9.40 -21.68
C LYS A 125 -7.20 -8.28 -20.76
N ASP A 126 -7.98 -7.94 -19.75
CA ASP A 126 -7.63 -6.91 -18.78
C ASP A 126 -6.69 -7.42 -17.67
N THR A 127 -6.47 -8.74 -17.63
CA THR A 127 -5.55 -9.41 -16.70
C THR A 127 -4.73 -10.45 -17.45
N LEU A 128 -3.43 -10.50 -17.15
CA LEU A 128 -2.49 -11.47 -17.69
C LEU A 128 -1.52 -11.93 -16.61
N GLU A 129 -1.32 -13.25 -16.52
CA GLU A 129 -0.23 -13.81 -15.71
C GLU A 129 1.03 -13.92 -16.58
N ILE A 130 2.16 -13.41 -16.06
CA ILE A 130 3.46 -13.46 -16.71
C ILE A 130 4.47 -14.17 -15.84
N LEU A 131 5.37 -14.95 -16.47
CA LEU A 131 6.50 -15.58 -15.80
C LEU A 131 7.77 -14.75 -16.05
N GLU A 132 8.40 -14.27 -14.99
CA GLU A 132 9.75 -13.71 -15.06
C GLU A 132 10.75 -14.87 -15.01
N LYS A 133 11.55 -15.04 -16.09
CA LYS A 133 12.35 -16.25 -16.33
C LYS A 133 13.61 -16.33 -15.45
N VAL A 134 14.14 -15.22 -14.98
CA VAL A 134 15.39 -15.21 -14.19
C VAL A 134 15.09 -15.64 -12.75
N SER A 135 14.08 -15.04 -12.12
CA SER A 135 13.65 -15.38 -10.77
C SER A 135 12.68 -16.56 -10.71
N ASN A 136 12.17 -17.01 -11.87
CA ASN A 136 11.10 -18.01 -11.99
C ASN A 136 9.84 -17.66 -11.17
N LYS A 137 9.54 -16.35 -11.05
CA LYS A 137 8.36 -15.85 -10.33
C LYS A 137 7.25 -15.43 -11.27
N TYR A 138 6.02 -15.66 -10.83
CA TYR A 138 4.83 -15.21 -11.54
C TYR A 138 4.38 -13.85 -11.03
N TYR A 139 3.90 -13.03 -11.98
CA TYR A 139 3.33 -11.72 -11.70
C TYR A 139 1.97 -11.59 -12.39
N ILE A 140 1.08 -10.86 -11.76
CA ILE A 140 -0.22 -10.53 -12.31
C ILE A 140 -0.16 -9.12 -12.87
N VAL A 141 -0.48 -8.99 -14.15
CA VAL A 141 -0.59 -7.70 -14.85
C VAL A 141 -2.04 -7.37 -15.03
N LYS A 142 -2.49 -6.22 -14.55
CA LYS A 142 -3.87 -5.73 -14.69
C LYS A 142 -3.89 -4.38 -15.36
N GLU A 143 -4.74 -4.22 -16.35
CA GLU A 143 -4.96 -2.95 -17.04
C GLU A 143 -6.36 -2.41 -16.73
N SER A 144 -6.42 -1.16 -16.33
CA SER A 144 -7.64 -0.41 -16.06
C SER A 144 -7.68 0.86 -16.92
N ASN A 145 -8.71 1.68 -16.74
CA ASN A 145 -8.75 3.00 -17.36
C ASN A 145 -7.61 3.92 -16.95
N ASN A 146 -7.01 3.68 -15.80
CA ASN A 146 -5.96 4.51 -15.22
C ASN A 146 -4.54 4.07 -15.61
N GLY A 147 -4.37 2.96 -16.33
CA GLY A 147 -3.07 2.41 -16.73
C GLY A 147 -2.94 0.93 -16.41
N THR A 148 -1.71 0.45 -16.36
CA THR A 148 -1.35 -0.95 -16.12
C THR A 148 -0.55 -1.09 -14.83
N SER A 149 -0.96 -2.00 -13.97
CA SER A 149 -0.27 -2.33 -12.72
C SER A 149 0.25 -3.76 -12.76
N PHE A 150 1.39 -3.98 -12.09
CA PHE A 150 2.02 -5.28 -11.91
C PHE A 150 1.97 -5.65 -10.44
N TYR A 151 1.52 -6.85 -10.13
CA TYR A 151 1.40 -7.36 -8.77
C TYR A 151 2.23 -8.63 -8.61
N THR A 152 2.74 -8.88 -7.42
CA THR A 152 3.22 -10.23 -7.09
C THR A 152 2.06 -11.20 -7.13
N LYS A 153 2.31 -12.46 -7.51
CA LYS A 153 1.34 -13.54 -7.32
C LYS A 153 1.35 -14.04 -5.88
N ASP A 154 2.51 -13.93 -5.24
CA ASP A 154 2.71 -14.35 -3.86
C ASP A 154 2.06 -13.35 -2.90
N ILE A 155 1.37 -13.86 -1.89
CA ILE A 155 0.78 -13.06 -0.83
C ILE A 155 1.88 -12.61 0.12
N MET A 156 2.00 -11.31 0.34
CA MET A 156 2.76 -10.76 1.44
C MET A 156 2.01 -11.04 2.74
N ASN A 157 2.62 -11.80 3.64
CA ASN A 157 2.00 -12.21 4.89
C ASN A 157 2.79 -11.70 6.09
N GLY A 158 2.33 -10.64 6.72
CA GLY A 158 2.89 -10.05 7.93
C GLY A 158 2.11 -10.39 9.20
N THR A 159 1.31 -11.45 9.22
CA THR A 159 0.54 -11.82 10.43
C THR A 159 1.45 -12.06 11.64
N SER A 160 2.65 -12.59 11.42
CA SER A 160 3.62 -12.86 12.49
C SER A 160 4.23 -11.61 13.13
N ILE A 161 4.21 -10.44 12.46
CA ILE A 161 4.74 -9.20 13.02
C ILE A 161 3.69 -8.35 13.74
N ILE A 162 2.42 -8.74 13.73
CA ILE A 162 1.34 -7.95 14.36
C ILE A 162 1.61 -7.72 15.85
N LYS A 163 2.16 -8.71 16.55
CA LYS A 163 2.55 -8.57 17.96
C LYS A 163 3.63 -7.48 18.15
N ASP A 164 4.60 -7.43 17.28
CA ASP A 164 5.64 -6.38 17.30
C ASP A 164 5.05 -5.01 17.06
N LEU A 165 4.18 -4.88 16.05
CA LEU A 165 3.48 -3.63 15.72
C LEU A 165 2.59 -3.18 16.89
N TYR A 166 1.90 -4.10 17.55
CA TYR A 166 1.12 -3.83 18.76
C TYR A 166 1.99 -3.29 19.89
N SER A 167 3.18 -3.88 20.10
CA SER A 167 4.11 -3.50 21.18
C SER A 167 4.60 -2.05 21.05
N VAL A 168 4.81 -1.55 19.83
CA VAL A 168 5.20 -0.16 19.55
C VAL A 168 3.98 0.75 19.32
N LYS A 169 2.77 0.25 19.57
CA LYS A 169 1.50 0.99 19.47
C LYS A 169 1.26 1.54 18.06
N THR A 170 1.58 0.76 17.03
CA THR A 170 1.24 1.13 15.64
C THR A 170 -0.27 1.36 15.54
N PRO A 171 -0.73 2.56 15.11
CA PRO A 171 -2.14 2.91 15.21
C PRO A 171 -3.04 2.15 14.23
N TYR A 172 -2.51 1.78 13.06
CA TYR A 172 -3.30 1.15 12.01
C TYR A 172 -2.55 0.03 11.31
N ILE A 173 -3.25 -1.10 11.16
CA ILE A 173 -2.85 -2.24 10.34
C ILE A 173 -3.77 -2.29 9.13
N ILE A 174 -3.20 -2.45 7.94
CA ILE A 174 -3.93 -2.52 6.68
C ILE A 174 -3.84 -3.94 6.12
N MET A 175 -4.98 -4.50 5.80
CA MET A 175 -5.10 -5.74 5.04
C MET A 175 -5.89 -5.47 3.77
N ARG A 176 -5.50 -6.10 2.65
CA ARG A 176 -6.20 -5.96 1.36
C ARG A 176 -6.76 -7.28 0.92
N GLU A 177 -8.04 -7.29 0.58
CA GLU A 177 -8.81 -8.48 0.22
C GLU A 177 -8.32 -9.17 -1.06
N GLU A 178 -7.81 -8.39 -2.04
CA GLU A 178 -7.58 -8.88 -3.39
C GLU A 178 -6.59 -10.05 -3.43
N GLY A 179 -7.09 -11.23 -3.84
CA GLY A 179 -6.30 -12.46 -3.95
C GLY A 179 -6.04 -13.18 -2.63
N ILE A 180 -6.67 -12.75 -1.53
CA ILE A 180 -6.52 -13.37 -0.21
C ILE A 180 -7.69 -14.34 0.04
N PRO A 181 -7.42 -15.64 0.26
CA PRO A 181 -8.47 -16.59 0.62
C PRO A 181 -9.03 -16.29 2.02
N ASP A 182 -10.29 -16.56 2.21
CA ASP A 182 -11.01 -16.46 3.51
C ASP A 182 -10.77 -15.13 4.24
N PHE A 183 -10.72 -14.02 3.48
CA PHE A 183 -10.31 -12.70 3.95
C PHE A 183 -11.10 -12.20 5.17
N ASN A 184 -12.42 -12.42 5.18
CA ASN A 184 -13.26 -11.99 6.30
C ASN A 184 -12.92 -12.75 7.60
N GLU A 185 -12.61 -14.05 7.50
CA GLU A 185 -12.14 -14.83 8.64
C GLU A 185 -10.80 -14.32 9.15
N LEU A 186 -9.84 -14.10 8.25
CA LEU A 186 -8.53 -13.51 8.59
C LEU A 186 -8.68 -12.18 9.33
N VAL A 187 -9.54 -11.28 8.86
CA VAL A 187 -9.77 -9.96 9.49
C VAL A 187 -10.36 -10.12 10.90
N ASN A 188 -11.37 -10.97 11.06
CA ASN A 188 -12.01 -11.22 12.36
C ASN A 188 -11.05 -11.86 13.37
N ASP A 189 -10.28 -12.84 12.93
CA ASP A 189 -9.28 -13.49 13.78
C ASP A 189 -8.15 -12.53 14.16
N THR A 190 -7.71 -11.69 13.24
CA THR A 190 -6.72 -10.64 13.52
C THR A 190 -7.24 -9.64 14.55
N TYR A 191 -8.49 -9.22 14.41
CA TYR A 191 -9.12 -8.32 15.39
C TYR A 191 -9.15 -8.97 16.77
N THR A 192 -9.62 -10.21 16.87
CA THR A 192 -9.65 -10.98 18.12
C THR A 192 -8.25 -11.17 18.72
N TYR A 193 -7.26 -11.45 17.87
CA TYR A 193 -5.86 -11.58 18.30
C TYR A 193 -5.33 -10.30 18.94
N ILE A 194 -5.62 -9.14 18.34
CA ILE A 194 -5.21 -7.83 18.85
C ILE A 194 -5.95 -7.51 20.16
N GLU A 195 -7.26 -7.76 20.25
CA GLU A 195 -8.03 -7.54 21.47
C GLU A 195 -7.52 -8.39 22.65
N ASN A 196 -7.02 -9.59 22.36
CA ASN A 196 -6.38 -10.48 23.34
C ASN A 196 -4.88 -10.13 23.57
N GLU A 197 -4.46 -8.88 23.27
CA GLU A 197 -3.10 -8.40 23.49
C GLU A 197 -2.03 -9.25 22.77
N CYS A 198 -2.37 -9.85 21.64
CA CYS A 198 -1.51 -10.71 20.83
C CYS A 198 -0.90 -11.90 21.61
N LYS A 199 -1.67 -12.51 22.50
CA LYS A 199 -1.22 -13.63 23.36
C LYS A 199 -1.52 -15.01 22.78
N ASP A 200 -2.38 -15.11 21.77
CA ASP A 200 -2.78 -16.37 21.14
C ASP A 200 -1.76 -16.81 20.09
N ASN A 201 -1.06 -17.92 20.36
CA ASN A 201 -0.10 -18.49 19.42
C ASN A 201 -0.77 -19.27 18.26
N ASP A 202 -2.00 -19.74 18.45
CA ASP A 202 -2.72 -20.52 17.43
C ASP A 202 -3.03 -19.64 16.21
N TYR A 203 -3.24 -18.33 16.41
CA TYR A 203 -3.40 -17.37 15.33
C TYR A 203 -2.20 -17.38 14.37
N ILE A 204 -0.98 -17.32 14.90
CA ILE A 204 0.25 -17.29 14.08
C ILE A 204 0.40 -18.59 13.29
N GLU A 205 0.20 -19.74 13.92
CA GLU A 205 0.31 -21.05 13.26
C GLU A 205 -0.78 -21.23 12.19
N LYS A 206 -2.02 -20.77 12.44
CA LYS A 206 -3.13 -20.81 11.49
C LYS A 206 -2.78 -20.09 10.17
N TYR A 207 -2.18 -18.91 10.26
CA TYR A 207 -1.91 -18.07 9.09
C TYR A 207 -0.47 -18.18 8.54
N LYS A 208 0.38 -19.00 9.14
CA LYS A 208 1.78 -19.19 8.72
C LYS A 208 1.96 -19.56 7.25
N LYS A 209 1.00 -20.32 6.69
CA LYS A 209 1.05 -20.79 5.30
C LYS A 209 0.32 -19.90 4.30
N LEU A 210 -0.25 -18.77 4.76
CA LEU A 210 -1.02 -17.89 3.90
C LEU A 210 -0.15 -17.30 2.77
N GLY A 211 1.13 -17.05 3.02
CA GLY A 211 2.06 -16.49 2.04
C GLY A 211 3.48 -16.36 2.58
N ASP A 212 4.35 -15.70 1.81
CA ASP A 212 5.74 -15.44 2.19
C ASP A 212 5.87 -14.09 2.92
N ASN A 213 6.45 -14.10 4.10
CA ASN A 213 6.62 -12.91 4.94
C ASN A 213 8.08 -12.50 5.15
N THR A 214 9.02 -13.37 4.85
CA THR A 214 10.42 -13.20 5.27
C THR A 214 11.15 -12.12 4.49
N ASN A 215 10.69 -11.79 3.30
CA ASN A 215 11.41 -10.89 2.41
C ASN A 215 11.16 -9.40 2.66
N PHE A 216 10.00 -9.03 3.21
CA PHE A 216 9.59 -7.63 3.36
C PHE A 216 9.87 -7.08 4.76
N PHE A 217 9.76 -7.90 5.82
CA PHE A 217 9.81 -7.39 7.20
C PHE A 217 11.07 -7.77 7.96
N PHE A 218 11.81 -8.80 7.53
CA PHE A 218 12.88 -9.39 8.34
C PHE A 218 14.26 -9.35 7.71
N LYS A 219 14.40 -8.97 6.42
CA LYS A 219 15.70 -8.89 5.76
C LYS A 219 16.31 -7.51 5.90
N GLU A 220 17.64 -7.47 5.86
CA GLU A 220 18.37 -6.22 5.65
C GLU A 220 17.90 -5.56 4.35
N THR A 221 17.79 -4.25 4.39
CA THR A 221 17.41 -3.45 3.21
C THR A 221 18.28 -3.82 2.01
N MET A 222 17.68 -3.92 0.84
CA MET A 222 18.33 -4.32 -0.42
C MET A 222 19.52 -3.43 -0.83
N TYR A 223 19.70 -2.28 -0.19
CA TYR A 223 20.81 -1.34 -0.41
C TYR A 223 22.16 -1.81 0.17
N LYS A 224 22.18 -2.86 0.97
CA LYS A 224 23.41 -3.48 1.45
C LYS A 224 23.88 -4.63 0.53
N VAL A 225 23.56 -4.57 -0.74
CA VAL A 225 24.17 -5.45 -1.74
C VAL A 225 25.65 -5.09 -1.79
N LYS A 226 26.47 -6.03 -1.31
CA LYS A 226 27.91 -5.94 -1.36
C LYS A 226 28.41 -6.06 -2.79
#